data_80ed60f705a91ba9b29682514d656b7b
#
_entry.id   80ed60f705a91ba9b29682514d656b7b
#
_cell.length_a   1.000
_cell.length_b   1.000
_cell.length_c   1.000
_cell.angle_alpha   90.00
_cell.angle_beta   90.00
_cell.angle_gamma   90.00
#
_symmetry.space_group_name_H-M   'P 1'
#
loop_
_entity.id
_entity.type
_entity.pdbx_description
1 polymer ?
#
loop_
_entity_poly.entity_id
_entity_poly.type
_entity_poly.pdbx_seq_one_letter_code
_entity_poly.pdbx_strand_id
1 'polypeptide(L)'
;MKKIIFVSLAALISTISVFAAPTSIVIEKVLKVFSDAFPEVKQPTWYNFDNYYEVYFTNADNSSCRIDYNPDGIVLSTTRYYTSQNLSPVIRAKVNEKYPGKKIFGITEVSNSDLLTFHIVLVDDKYWLYIQSDATGNISLEKKLLKSE
;
A
#
# COMPACT_ATOMS: atom_id res chain seq x y z
N MET A 1 -10.70 -60.93 -47.15
CA MET A 1 -11.45 -60.29 -46.04
C MET A 1 -10.52 -59.26 -45.38
N LYS A 2 -10.64 -57.96 -45.76
CA LYS A 2 -9.80 -56.88 -45.21
C LYS A 2 -10.57 -56.21 -44.06
N LYS A 3 -10.02 -56.34 -42.83
CA LYS A 3 -10.56 -55.68 -41.65
C LYS A 3 -10.02 -54.25 -41.60
N ILE A 4 -10.93 -53.27 -41.73
CA ILE A 4 -10.64 -51.84 -41.56
C ILE A 4 -10.79 -51.54 -40.06
N ILE A 5 -9.69 -51.12 -39.43
CA ILE A 5 -9.67 -50.66 -38.03
C ILE A 5 -9.87 -49.14 -38.06
N PHE A 6 -11.02 -48.68 -37.58
CA PHE A 6 -11.28 -47.26 -37.30
C PHE A 6 -10.59 -46.86 -36.01
N VAL A 7 -9.54 -46.05 -36.10
CA VAL A 7 -8.95 -45.36 -34.94
C VAL A 7 -9.66 -44.05 -34.76
N SER A 8 -10.53 -43.95 -33.76
CA SER A 8 -11.19 -42.68 -33.35
C SER A 8 -10.22 -41.88 -32.49
N LEU A 9 -9.69 -40.79 -33.05
CA LEU A 9 -8.88 -39.80 -32.37
C LEU A 9 -9.83 -38.88 -31.57
N ALA A 10 -9.96 -39.14 -30.26
CA ALA A 10 -10.69 -38.23 -29.37
C ALA A 10 -9.81 -37.01 -29.05
N ALA A 11 -10.14 -35.87 -29.64
CA ALA A 11 -9.52 -34.59 -29.32
C ALA A 11 -10.01 -34.11 -27.95
N LEU A 12 -9.15 -34.17 -26.93
CA LEU A 12 -9.38 -33.51 -25.64
C LEU A 12 -9.27 -32.00 -25.84
N ILE A 13 -10.39 -31.31 -25.91
CA ILE A 13 -10.45 -29.84 -25.86
C ILE A 13 -10.33 -29.45 -24.39
N SER A 14 -9.12 -29.08 -23.96
CA SER A 14 -8.87 -28.46 -22.65
C SER A 14 -9.43 -27.04 -22.69
N THR A 15 -10.58 -26.80 -22.09
CA THR A 15 -11.09 -25.45 -21.85
C THR A 15 -10.26 -24.78 -20.79
N ILE A 16 -9.32 -23.92 -21.21
CA ILE A 16 -8.60 -23.03 -20.32
C ILE A 16 -9.60 -21.96 -19.88
N SER A 17 -10.11 -22.10 -18.65
CA SER A 17 -10.89 -21.03 -18.01
C SER A 17 -9.93 -19.88 -17.71
N VAL A 18 -9.90 -18.88 -18.56
CA VAL A 18 -9.26 -17.60 -18.27
C VAL A 18 -10.12 -16.92 -17.22
N PHE A 19 -9.70 -17.00 -15.97
CA PHE A 19 -10.24 -16.12 -14.93
C PHE A 19 -9.77 -14.70 -15.28
N ALA A 20 -10.61 -13.93 -15.96
CA ALA A 20 -10.44 -12.49 -16.06
C ALA A 20 -10.52 -11.96 -14.61
N ALA A 21 -9.40 -11.42 -14.10
CA ALA A 21 -9.44 -10.63 -12.89
C ALA A 21 -10.48 -9.51 -13.08
N PRO A 22 -11.30 -9.18 -12.07
CA PRO A 22 -12.27 -8.10 -12.22
C PRO A 22 -11.52 -6.84 -12.59
N THR A 23 -11.69 -6.37 -13.81
CA THR A 23 -11.19 -5.07 -14.26
C THR A 23 -12.04 -4.05 -13.51
N SER A 24 -11.50 -3.48 -12.44
CA SER A 24 -12.16 -2.40 -11.72
C SER A 24 -12.30 -1.23 -12.70
N ILE A 25 -13.55 -0.88 -13.03
CA ILE A 25 -13.84 0.25 -13.91
C ILE A 25 -13.66 1.51 -13.06
N VAL A 26 -12.51 2.17 -13.23
CA VAL A 26 -12.24 3.48 -12.63
C VAL A 26 -12.70 4.55 -13.61
N ILE A 27 -13.44 5.55 -13.12
CA ILE A 27 -13.93 6.62 -13.98
C ILE A 27 -12.79 7.49 -14.51
N GLU A 28 -12.93 7.99 -15.73
CA GLU A 28 -11.91 8.77 -16.44
C GLU A 28 -11.43 9.99 -15.65
N LYS A 29 -12.32 10.66 -14.92
CA LYS A 29 -12.01 11.82 -14.08
C LYS A 29 -10.95 11.50 -13.01
N VAL A 30 -11.10 10.37 -12.31
CA VAL A 30 -10.17 9.93 -11.26
C VAL A 30 -8.84 9.50 -11.88
N LEU A 31 -8.88 8.76 -13.00
CA LEU A 31 -7.69 8.36 -13.73
C LEU A 31 -6.88 9.58 -14.19
N LYS A 32 -7.56 10.62 -14.71
CA LYS A 32 -6.90 11.85 -15.13
C LYS A 32 -6.24 12.58 -13.96
N VAL A 33 -6.94 12.78 -12.85
CA VAL A 33 -6.38 13.44 -11.66
C VAL A 33 -5.13 12.70 -11.16
N PHE A 34 -5.19 11.36 -11.12
CA PHE A 34 -4.05 10.56 -10.71
C PHE A 34 -2.87 10.67 -11.70
N SER A 35 -3.12 10.54 -13.01
CA SER A 35 -2.05 10.59 -14.02
C SER A 35 -1.39 11.97 -14.11
N ASP A 36 -2.15 13.03 -13.87
CA ASP A 36 -1.61 14.41 -13.83
C ASP A 36 -0.71 14.62 -12.59
N ALA A 37 -1.06 14.00 -11.45
CA ALA A 37 -0.29 14.11 -10.21
C ALA A 37 0.93 13.18 -10.14
N PHE A 38 0.86 12.01 -10.81
CA PHE A 38 1.88 10.97 -10.77
C PHE A 38 2.23 10.45 -12.17
N PRO A 39 2.76 11.30 -13.06
CA PRO A 39 3.03 10.94 -14.46
C PRO A 39 4.11 9.84 -14.63
N GLU A 40 4.96 9.66 -13.63
CA GLU A 40 6.02 8.64 -13.60
C GLU A 40 5.49 7.24 -13.27
N VAL A 41 4.32 7.12 -12.62
CA VAL A 41 3.75 5.83 -12.22
C VAL A 41 3.14 5.13 -13.42
N LYS A 42 3.74 3.98 -13.82
CA LYS A 42 3.33 3.26 -15.05
C LYS A 42 2.31 2.16 -14.83
N GLN A 43 2.28 1.54 -13.66
CA GLN A 43 1.46 0.36 -13.37
C GLN A 43 0.80 0.50 -11.99
N PRO A 44 -0.12 1.46 -11.80
CA PRO A 44 -0.90 1.52 -10.57
C PRO A 44 -1.92 0.37 -10.52
N THR A 45 -2.18 -0.12 -9.32
CA THR A 45 -3.23 -1.12 -9.09
C THR A 45 -4.44 -0.43 -8.52
N TRP A 46 -5.60 -0.60 -9.17
CA TRP A 46 -6.85 0.05 -8.82
C TRP A 46 -7.85 -0.92 -8.21
N TYR A 47 -8.58 -0.43 -7.20
CA TYR A 47 -9.76 -1.08 -6.64
C TYR A 47 -10.93 -0.11 -6.66
N ASN A 48 -12.12 -0.63 -6.99
CA ASN A 48 -13.36 0.13 -7.04
C ASN A 48 -14.25 -0.32 -5.90
N PHE A 49 -14.68 0.64 -5.08
CA PHE A 49 -15.65 0.47 -4.00
C PHE A 49 -16.89 1.32 -4.28
N ASP A 50 -17.97 1.10 -3.56
CA ASP A 50 -19.25 1.77 -3.82
C ASP A 50 -19.16 3.31 -3.84
N ASN A 51 -18.33 3.88 -2.96
CA ASN A 51 -18.25 5.33 -2.75
C ASN A 51 -16.85 5.93 -2.99
N TYR A 52 -15.85 5.10 -3.33
CA TYR A 52 -14.49 5.59 -3.55
C TYR A 52 -13.68 4.64 -4.44
N TYR A 53 -12.58 5.14 -4.96
CA TYR A 53 -11.58 4.42 -5.72
C TYR A 53 -10.26 4.42 -4.94
N GLU A 54 -9.64 3.27 -4.83
CA GLU A 54 -8.36 3.10 -4.15
C GLU A 54 -7.27 2.76 -5.17
N VAL A 55 -6.14 3.44 -5.10
CA VAL A 55 -4.99 3.17 -5.95
C VAL A 55 -3.74 2.86 -5.12
N TYR A 56 -3.05 1.79 -5.51
CA TYR A 56 -1.74 1.41 -4.97
C TYR A 56 -0.65 1.60 -6.01
N PHE A 57 0.46 2.16 -5.58
CA PHE A 57 1.64 2.33 -6.44
C PHE A 57 2.92 2.47 -5.60
N THR A 58 4.05 2.43 -6.26
CA THR A 58 5.36 2.71 -5.65
C THR A 58 5.92 4.00 -6.22
N ASN A 59 6.32 4.92 -5.35
CA ASN A 59 7.00 6.16 -5.71
C ASN A 59 8.45 5.95 -6.14
N ALA A 60 9.05 6.96 -6.75
CA ALA A 60 10.45 6.98 -7.14
C ALA A 60 11.43 6.82 -5.95
N ASP A 61 11.01 7.19 -4.74
CA ASP A 61 11.77 7.01 -3.49
C ASP A 61 11.57 5.62 -2.84
N ASN A 62 10.96 4.68 -3.56
CA ASN A 62 10.59 3.33 -3.12
C ASN A 62 9.58 3.29 -1.96
N SER A 63 8.89 4.38 -1.67
CA SER A 63 7.74 4.32 -0.76
C SER A 63 6.54 3.68 -1.46
N SER A 64 5.85 2.77 -0.76
CA SER A 64 4.57 2.24 -1.23
C SER A 64 3.46 3.19 -0.83
N CYS A 65 2.59 3.52 -1.78
CA CYS A 65 1.53 4.49 -1.59
C CYS A 65 0.16 3.87 -1.86
N ARG A 66 -0.83 4.30 -1.08
CA ARG A 66 -2.24 4.12 -1.32
C ARG A 66 -2.92 5.49 -1.27
N ILE A 67 -3.78 5.75 -2.24
CA ILE A 67 -4.61 6.95 -2.26
C ILE A 67 -6.06 6.54 -2.48
N ASP A 68 -6.95 7.10 -1.68
CA ASP A 68 -8.39 6.94 -1.79
C ASP A 68 -8.97 8.22 -2.43
N TYR A 69 -9.71 8.06 -3.52
CA TYR A 69 -10.39 9.14 -4.24
C TYR A 69 -11.89 8.97 -4.19
N ASN A 70 -12.63 10.06 -4.00
CA ASN A 70 -14.06 10.02 -4.26
C ASN A 70 -14.34 10.03 -5.79
N PRO A 71 -15.61 9.80 -6.23
CA PRO A 71 -15.96 9.84 -7.67
C PRO A 71 -15.71 11.20 -8.34
N ASP A 72 -15.58 12.27 -7.58
CA ASP A 72 -15.22 13.59 -8.09
C ASP A 72 -13.72 13.81 -8.30
N GLY A 73 -12.88 12.83 -7.98
CA GLY A 73 -11.43 12.92 -8.08
C GLY A 73 -10.78 13.68 -6.91
N ILE A 74 -11.53 13.90 -5.83
CA ILE A 74 -11.00 14.52 -4.61
C ILE A 74 -10.33 13.43 -3.79
N VAL A 75 -9.11 13.69 -3.33
CA VAL A 75 -8.39 12.79 -2.42
C VAL A 75 -9.09 12.79 -1.06
N LEU A 76 -9.48 11.62 -0.60
CA LEU A 76 -10.08 11.38 0.72
C LEU A 76 -9.00 11.10 1.76
N SER A 77 -8.04 10.24 1.41
CA SER A 77 -6.90 9.91 2.25
C SER A 77 -5.70 9.49 1.44
N THR A 78 -4.51 9.62 2.02
CA THR A 78 -3.28 9.00 1.51
C THR A 78 -2.62 8.19 2.61
N THR A 79 -2.04 7.04 2.24
CA THR A 79 -1.23 6.23 3.13
C THR A 79 0.10 5.95 2.44
N ARG A 80 1.22 6.24 3.12
CA ARG A 80 2.57 5.94 2.63
C ARG A 80 3.29 5.01 3.60
N TYR A 81 3.96 4.00 3.06
CA TYR A 81 4.80 3.07 3.80
C TYR A 81 6.24 3.26 3.38
N TYR A 82 7.13 3.55 4.33
CA TYR A 82 8.54 3.81 4.05
C TYR A 82 9.44 3.55 5.25
N THR A 83 10.74 3.66 5.05
CA THR A 83 11.77 3.48 6.09
C THR A 83 12.19 4.83 6.71
N SER A 84 13.01 4.77 7.75
CA SER A 84 13.48 5.94 8.49
C SER A 84 14.15 7.03 7.63
N GLN A 85 14.64 6.69 6.43
CA GLN A 85 15.32 7.65 5.55
C GLN A 85 14.40 8.77 5.08
N ASN A 86 13.11 8.45 4.85
CA ASN A 86 12.10 9.38 4.34
C ASN A 86 11.30 10.06 5.46
N LEU A 87 11.55 9.70 6.73
CA LEU A 87 10.90 10.35 7.87
C LEU A 87 11.47 11.75 8.09
N SER A 88 10.58 12.72 8.38
CA SER A 88 10.97 14.09 8.74
C SER A 88 12.11 14.09 9.77
N PRO A 89 13.19 14.85 9.53
CA PRO A 89 14.32 14.94 10.46
C PRO A 89 13.90 15.35 11.87
N VAL A 90 12.90 16.23 12.00
CA VAL A 90 12.36 16.69 13.29
C VAL A 90 11.72 15.54 14.05
N ILE A 91 10.83 14.78 13.40
CA ILE A 91 10.17 13.63 14.03
C ILE A 91 11.20 12.57 14.39
N ARG A 92 12.13 12.26 13.49
CA ARG A 92 13.19 11.29 13.73
C ARG A 92 14.07 11.68 14.94
N ALA A 93 14.42 12.97 15.09
CA ALA A 93 15.18 13.44 16.24
C ALA A 93 14.41 13.23 17.55
N LYS A 94 13.13 13.59 17.60
CA LYS A 94 12.26 13.39 18.77
C LYS A 94 12.04 11.91 19.10
N VAL A 95 11.92 11.05 18.10
CA VAL A 95 11.85 9.59 18.31
C VAL A 95 13.12 9.07 18.95
N ASN A 96 14.28 9.46 18.43
CA ASN A 96 15.58 9.03 18.98
C ASN A 96 15.83 9.55 20.40
N GLU A 97 15.39 10.77 20.71
CA GLU A 97 15.48 11.35 22.06
C GLU A 97 14.58 10.59 23.05
N LYS A 98 13.32 10.31 22.66
CA LYS A 98 12.36 9.64 23.54
C LYS A 98 12.60 8.13 23.71
N TYR A 99 13.17 7.49 22.69
CA TYR A 99 13.42 6.05 22.65
C TYR A 99 14.86 5.72 22.26
N PRO A 100 15.85 6.10 23.09
CA PRO A 100 17.25 5.88 22.78
C PRO A 100 17.57 4.40 22.60
N GLY A 101 18.42 4.09 21.61
CA GLY A 101 18.87 2.73 21.32
C GLY A 101 17.87 1.86 20.54
N LYS A 102 16.66 2.37 20.22
CA LYS A 102 15.71 1.63 19.40
C LYS A 102 15.86 1.98 17.93
N LYS A 103 15.68 0.98 17.05
CA LYS A 103 15.72 1.18 15.61
C LYS A 103 14.31 1.40 15.06
N ILE A 104 14.15 2.35 14.16
CA ILE A 104 12.92 2.51 13.38
C ILE A 104 12.88 1.37 12.36
N PHE A 105 11.87 0.51 12.47
CA PHE A 105 11.66 -0.62 11.56
C PHE A 105 10.89 -0.20 10.32
N GLY A 106 9.83 0.59 10.50
CA GLY A 106 8.99 1.08 9.42
C GLY A 106 8.07 2.20 9.87
N ILE A 107 7.58 2.95 8.91
CA ILE A 107 6.66 4.07 9.12
C ILE A 107 5.45 3.88 8.20
N THR A 108 4.26 4.11 8.76
CA THR A 108 3.01 4.34 8.02
C THR A 108 2.59 5.78 8.26
N GLU A 109 2.67 6.58 7.23
CA GLU A 109 2.18 7.96 7.23
C GLU A 109 0.76 7.96 6.69
N VAL A 110 -0.18 8.52 7.42
CA VAL A 110 -1.58 8.65 7.02
C VAL A 110 -1.94 10.12 7.00
N SER A 111 -2.43 10.59 5.86
CA SER A 111 -2.94 11.95 5.69
C SER A 111 -4.37 11.91 5.20
N ASN A 112 -5.21 12.74 5.78
CA ASN A 112 -6.54 13.07 5.29
C ASN A 112 -6.71 14.61 5.32
N SER A 113 -7.93 15.13 5.08
CA SER A 113 -8.17 16.57 4.99
C SER A 113 -7.67 17.38 6.20
N ASP A 114 -7.64 16.80 7.39
CA ASP A 114 -7.45 17.53 8.64
C ASP A 114 -6.21 17.09 9.43
N LEU A 115 -5.72 15.90 9.18
CA LEU A 115 -4.68 15.26 10.01
C LEU A 115 -3.57 14.63 9.19
N LEU A 116 -2.34 14.81 9.67
CA LEU A 116 -1.17 14.06 9.25
C LEU A 116 -0.62 13.30 10.46
N THR A 117 -0.64 11.97 10.37
CA THR A 117 -0.26 11.06 11.46
C THR A 117 0.81 10.09 10.99
N PHE A 118 1.79 9.85 11.85
CA PHE A 118 2.86 8.88 11.61
C PHE A 118 2.74 7.74 12.63
N HIS A 119 2.44 6.54 12.15
CA HIS A 119 2.54 5.31 12.92
C HIS A 119 3.93 4.73 12.70
N ILE A 120 4.72 4.68 13.74
CA ILE A 120 6.14 4.30 13.67
C ILE A 120 6.34 3.02 14.48
N VAL A 121 6.92 2.02 13.85
CA VAL A 121 7.29 0.77 14.51
C VAL A 121 8.76 0.85 14.90
N LEU A 122 9.03 0.77 16.20
CA LEU A 122 10.37 0.69 16.74
C LEU A 122 10.68 -0.74 17.18
N VAL A 123 11.95 -1.10 17.10
CA VAL A 123 12.42 -2.44 17.45
C VAL A 123 13.73 -2.37 18.24
N ASP A 124 13.85 -3.24 19.24
CA ASP A 124 15.10 -3.60 19.92
C ASP A 124 15.21 -5.14 20.04
N ASP A 125 16.14 -5.64 20.82
CA ASP A 125 16.36 -7.09 20.97
C ASP A 125 15.16 -7.82 21.58
N LYS A 126 14.37 -7.14 22.44
CA LYS A 126 13.29 -7.75 23.22
C LYS A 126 11.89 -7.35 22.80
N TYR A 127 11.72 -6.14 22.25
CA TYR A 127 10.41 -5.55 22.07
C TYR A 127 10.17 -4.98 20.69
N TRP A 128 8.90 -5.02 20.29
CA TRP A 128 8.30 -4.17 19.28
C TRP A 128 7.51 -3.08 19.98
N LEU A 129 7.75 -1.81 19.64
CA LEU A 129 6.97 -0.68 20.10
C LEU A 129 6.26 -0.04 18.91
N TYR A 130 4.98 0.16 19.08
CA TYR A 130 4.16 0.90 18.13
C TYR A 130 3.89 2.26 18.75
N ILE A 131 4.34 3.30 18.09
CA ILE A 131 4.18 4.69 18.53
C ILE A 131 3.47 5.49 17.46
N GLN A 132 2.75 6.52 17.85
CA GLN A 132 2.14 7.48 16.97
C GLN A 132 2.78 8.84 17.16
N SER A 133 2.99 9.59 16.07
CA SER A 133 3.42 10.98 16.11
C SER A 133 2.49 11.82 15.24
N ASP A 134 2.21 13.05 15.66
CA ASP A 134 1.64 14.07 14.80
C ASP A 134 2.74 14.76 13.95
N ALA A 135 2.32 15.68 13.09
CA ALA A 135 3.21 16.44 12.23
C ALA A 135 4.22 17.32 12.99
N THR A 136 3.92 17.67 14.24
CA THR A 136 4.79 18.49 15.11
C THR A 136 5.77 17.64 15.94
N GLY A 137 5.61 16.31 15.89
CA GLY A 137 6.45 15.35 16.62
C GLY A 137 6.02 15.16 18.06
N ASN A 138 4.75 15.36 18.42
CA ASN A 138 4.19 14.87 19.66
C ASN A 138 4.01 13.37 19.57
N ILE A 139 4.70 12.63 20.43
CA ILE A 139 4.78 11.16 20.36
C ILE A 139 4.00 10.52 21.49
N SER A 140 3.13 9.56 21.17
CA SER A 140 2.44 8.67 22.10
C SER A 140 2.80 7.20 21.84
N LEU A 141 2.82 6.39 22.91
CA LEU A 141 2.97 4.94 22.80
C LEU A 141 1.58 4.32 22.61
N GLU A 142 1.39 3.57 21.52
CA GLU A 142 0.14 2.85 21.25
C GLU A 142 0.19 1.42 21.81
N LYS A 143 1.32 0.72 21.57
CA LYS A 143 1.45 -0.69 21.93
C LYS A 143 2.91 -1.08 22.15
N LYS A 144 3.14 -2.00 23.09
CA LYS A 144 4.43 -2.66 23.31
C LYS A 144 4.22 -4.18 23.30
N LEU A 145 4.98 -4.89 22.48
CA LEU A 145 4.91 -6.35 22.35
C LEU A 145 6.28 -6.95 22.63
N LEU A 146 6.30 -8.04 23.39
CA LEU A 146 7.48 -8.87 23.54
C LEU A 146 7.71 -9.65 22.25
N LYS A 147 8.96 -9.75 21.79
CA LYS A 147 9.30 -10.66 20.70
C LYS A 147 9.17 -12.10 21.18
N SER A 148 8.55 -12.95 20.38
CA SER A 148 8.66 -14.41 20.57
C SER A 148 10.08 -14.85 20.23
N GLU A 149 10.65 -15.70 21.09
CA GLU A 149 11.89 -16.40 20.83
C GLU A 149 11.74 -17.31 19.60
#